data_26e7bf9a8e865105f5eaad099838b967
#
_entry.id   26e7bf9a8e865105f5eaad099838b967
#
_cell.length_a   1.000
_cell.length_b   1.000
_cell.length_c   1.000
_cell.angle_alpha   90.00
_cell.angle_beta   90.00
_cell.angle_gamma   90.00
#
_symmetry.space_group_name_H-M   'P 1'
#
loop_
_entity.id
_entity.type
_entity.pdbx_description
1 polymer ?
#
loop_
_entity_poly.entity_id
_entity_poly.type
_entity_poly.pdbx_seq_one_letter_code
_entity_poly.pdbx_strand_id
1 'polypeptide(L)'
;ASDVYKRQIEQSAANTGSVINRATVTASSPGNTNDVTDTSDDPNTAQADDATIVSITPTPAVEVTKTVAVVENGDGDLGLGDTVRYTIVIENKGNVPLTSVVISDTFTDYLGNVMSLTTTPSFDFSDLGSDQGSIIPGEKAYYIATFEVDQASIDAGGLLNQATVTVSSTGGQVSDTSD
;
A
#
# COMPACT_ATOMS: atom_id res chain seq x y z
N ALA A 1 23.27 4.21 -37.06
CA ALA A 1 22.38 3.40 -36.26
C ALA A 1 21.75 4.27 -35.19
N SER A 2 20.42 4.36 -35.15
CA SER A 2 19.72 5.06 -34.07
C SER A 2 19.73 4.16 -32.83
N ASP A 3 20.44 4.56 -31.80
CA ASP A 3 20.46 3.86 -30.54
C ASP A 3 19.22 4.31 -29.74
N VAL A 4 18.25 3.39 -29.54
CA VAL A 4 17.06 3.67 -28.76
C VAL A 4 17.37 3.42 -27.30
N TYR A 5 17.51 4.47 -26.52
CA TYR A 5 17.69 4.39 -25.09
C TYR A 5 16.34 4.04 -24.41
N LYS A 6 16.27 2.88 -23.76
CA LYS A 6 15.12 2.47 -22.96
C LYS A 6 15.52 2.46 -21.48
N ARG A 7 14.78 3.17 -20.65
CA ARG A 7 14.93 3.13 -19.19
C ARG A 7 13.60 2.75 -18.56
N GLN A 8 13.63 1.82 -17.62
CA GLN A 8 12.47 1.48 -16.81
C GLN A 8 12.22 2.60 -15.79
N ILE A 9 10.95 2.96 -15.58
CA ILE A 9 10.55 3.89 -14.52
C ILE A 9 10.64 3.13 -13.19
N GLU A 10 11.44 3.66 -12.28
CA GLU A 10 11.59 3.13 -10.93
C GLU A 10 10.58 3.75 -9.95
N GLN A 11 10.31 3.09 -8.83
CA GLN A 11 9.38 3.56 -7.80
C GLN A 11 9.73 4.97 -7.30
N SER A 12 11.02 5.30 -7.22
CA SER A 12 11.50 6.63 -6.84
C SER A 12 10.94 7.76 -7.71
N ALA A 13 10.77 7.51 -9.01
CA ALA A 13 10.20 8.49 -9.94
C ALA A 13 8.70 8.69 -9.72
N ALA A 14 7.94 7.62 -9.39
CA ALA A 14 6.53 7.72 -9.01
C ALA A 14 6.37 8.52 -7.71
N ASN A 15 7.28 8.32 -6.75
CA ASN A 15 7.27 9.04 -5.48
C ASN A 15 7.58 10.54 -5.62
N THR A 16 8.46 10.91 -6.57
CA THR A 16 8.82 12.32 -6.85
C THR A 16 7.89 13.00 -7.84
N GLY A 17 7.03 12.24 -8.53
CA GLY A 17 6.06 12.75 -9.49
C GLY A 17 6.63 13.08 -10.88
N SER A 18 7.91 12.77 -11.13
CA SER A 18 8.50 13.02 -12.45
C SER A 18 9.78 12.22 -12.72
N VAL A 19 10.06 12.01 -14.00
CA VAL A 19 11.38 11.60 -14.52
C VAL A 19 11.98 12.76 -15.29
N ILE A 20 13.22 13.11 -14.95
CA ILE A 20 13.97 14.19 -15.58
C ILE A 20 15.15 13.55 -16.35
N ASN A 21 15.31 13.93 -17.62
CA ASN A 21 16.41 13.46 -18.46
C ASN A 21 17.13 14.62 -19.12
N ARG A 22 18.47 14.59 -19.09
CA ARG A 22 19.35 15.53 -19.78
C ARG A 22 20.54 14.75 -20.37
N ALA A 23 20.92 15.04 -21.58
CA ALA A 23 22.10 14.49 -22.23
C ALA A 23 23.09 15.61 -22.54
N THR A 24 24.38 15.35 -22.38
CA THR A 24 25.46 16.24 -22.80
C THR A 24 26.32 15.51 -23.82
N VAL A 25 26.61 16.17 -24.94
CA VAL A 25 27.50 15.67 -25.99
C VAL A 25 28.77 16.49 -25.94
N THR A 26 29.91 15.79 -25.96
CA THR A 26 31.24 16.42 -26.11
C THR A 26 31.92 15.87 -27.35
N ALA A 27 32.43 16.73 -28.18
CA ALA A 27 33.14 16.39 -29.39
C ALA A 27 34.51 17.10 -29.46
N SER A 28 35.35 16.67 -30.38
CA SER A 28 36.64 17.29 -30.62
C SER A 28 36.68 17.88 -32.01
N SER A 29 37.22 19.11 -32.15
CA SER A 29 37.51 19.73 -33.44
C SER A 29 38.91 19.34 -33.91
N PRO A 30 39.24 19.52 -35.20
CA PRO A 30 40.57 19.20 -35.71
C PRO A 30 41.69 19.95 -34.95
N GLY A 31 42.59 19.18 -34.32
CA GLY A 31 43.69 19.73 -33.54
C GLY A 31 43.42 20.00 -32.06
N ASN A 32 42.19 19.84 -31.60
CA ASN A 32 41.79 20.00 -30.19
C ASN A 32 41.05 18.77 -29.69
N THR A 33 40.94 18.64 -28.36
CA THR A 33 40.28 17.50 -27.71
C THR A 33 39.17 18.02 -26.77
N ASN A 34 37.95 17.50 -26.92
CA ASN A 34 36.79 17.87 -26.07
C ASN A 34 36.51 19.36 -25.98
N ASP A 35 36.68 20.06 -27.10
CA ASP A 35 36.53 21.55 -27.21
C ASP A 35 35.14 22.02 -27.64
N VAL A 36 34.24 21.07 -28.01
CA VAL A 36 32.86 21.34 -28.38
C VAL A 36 31.95 20.57 -27.44
N THR A 37 31.09 21.28 -26.74
CA THR A 37 30.12 20.68 -25.80
C THR A 37 28.74 21.29 -26.03
N ASP A 38 27.72 20.46 -26.05
CA ASP A 38 26.33 20.86 -26.14
C ASP A 38 25.45 20.00 -25.22
N THR A 39 24.36 20.58 -24.72
CA THR A 39 23.43 19.91 -23.81
C THR A 39 22.07 19.81 -24.50
N SER A 40 21.38 18.68 -24.28
CA SER A 40 20.04 18.46 -24.84
C SER A 40 19.05 19.53 -24.35
N ASP A 41 18.14 19.90 -25.23
CA ASP A 41 17.07 20.86 -25.00
C ASP A 41 15.71 20.15 -24.98
N ASP A 42 14.74 20.63 -24.20
CA ASP A 42 13.35 20.20 -24.29
C ASP A 42 12.65 21.01 -25.40
N PRO A 43 12.27 20.37 -26.51
CA PRO A 43 11.67 21.08 -27.63
C PRO A 43 10.29 21.69 -27.31
N ASN A 44 9.72 21.42 -26.15
CA ASN A 44 8.42 21.92 -25.72
C ASN A 44 8.52 23.18 -24.84
N THR A 45 9.73 23.62 -24.49
CA THR A 45 9.98 24.85 -23.72
C THR A 45 10.71 25.89 -24.53
N ALA A 46 10.75 27.13 -24.04
CA ALA A 46 11.50 28.22 -24.69
C ALA A 46 12.89 28.44 -24.05
N GLN A 47 13.23 27.64 -23.04
CA GLN A 47 14.50 27.73 -22.33
C GLN A 47 15.52 26.80 -22.98
N ALA A 48 16.69 27.31 -23.36
CA ALA A 48 17.76 26.53 -23.93
C ALA A 48 18.45 25.65 -22.84
N ASP A 49 19.01 24.54 -23.28
CA ASP A 49 19.79 23.60 -22.43
C ASP A 49 19.02 23.07 -21.21
N ASP A 50 17.71 22.97 -21.29
CA ASP A 50 16.89 22.43 -20.19
C ASP A 50 16.65 20.91 -20.31
N ALA A 51 16.16 20.33 -19.24
CA ALA A 51 15.90 18.90 -19.18
C ALA A 51 14.50 18.56 -19.67
N THR A 52 14.35 17.48 -20.42
CA THR A 52 13.05 16.89 -20.72
C THR A 52 12.44 16.27 -19.46
N ILE A 53 11.18 16.62 -19.16
CA ILE A 53 10.46 16.19 -17.98
C ILE A 53 9.25 15.34 -18.38
N VAL A 54 9.16 14.13 -17.81
CA VAL A 54 7.95 13.30 -17.90
C VAL A 54 7.28 13.28 -16.53
N SER A 55 6.08 13.83 -16.43
CA SER A 55 5.29 13.82 -15.19
C SER A 55 4.66 12.46 -14.92
N ILE A 56 4.68 12.01 -13.67
CA ILE A 56 4.03 10.80 -13.17
C ILE A 56 3.07 11.22 -12.08
N THR A 57 1.78 10.97 -12.28
CA THR A 57 0.77 11.32 -11.27
C THR A 57 0.71 10.22 -10.20
N PRO A 58 0.92 10.55 -8.91
CA PRO A 58 0.64 9.63 -7.82
C PRO A 58 -0.86 9.27 -7.77
N THR A 59 -1.16 7.99 -7.75
CA THR A 59 -2.53 7.45 -7.65
C THR A 59 -2.57 6.44 -6.51
N PRO A 60 -2.71 6.91 -5.25
CA PRO A 60 -2.85 6.00 -4.11
C PRO A 60 -4.19 5.27 -4.18
N ALA A 61 -4.17 3.98 -3.85
CA ALA A 61 -5.37 3.16 -3.73
C ALA A 61 -5.12 2.03 -2.73
N VAL A 62 -6.09 1.72 -1.90
CA VAL A 62 -6.06 0.64 -0.92
C VAL A 62 -7.30 -0.23 -1.11
N GLU A 63 -7.13 -1.54 -0.94
CA GLU A 63 -8.21 -2.52 -0.87
C GLU A 63 -8.07 -3.31 0.43
N VAL A 64 -9.19 -3.49 1.14
CA VAL A 64 -9.25 -4.19 2.43
C VAL A 64 -10.18 -5.37 2.32
N THR A 65 -9.68 -6.57 2.64
CA THR A 65 -10.50 -7.76 2.79
C THR A 65 -10.38 -8.32 4.20
N LYS A 66 -11.47 -8.89 4.72
CA LYS A 66 -11.49 -9.50 6.05
C LYS A 66 -12.07 -10.89 5.98
N THR A 67 -11.38 -11.85 6.58
CA THR A 67 -11.82 -13.23 6.67
C THR A 67 -11.88 -13.66 8.12
N VAL A 68 -12.72 -14.65 8.39
CA VAL A 68 -12.91 -15.24 9.71
C VAL A 68 -12.58 -16.74 9.68
N ALA A 69 -11.91 -17.21 10.72
CA ALA A 69 -11.72 -18.62 11.00
C ALA A 69 -12.03 -18.91 12.47
N VAL A 70 -12.61 -20.06 12.73
CA VAL A 70 -12.84 -20.54 14.08
C VAL A 70 -11.71 -21.48 14.46
N VAL A 71 -11.14 -21.28 15.64
CA VAL A 71 -10.18 -22.17 16.28
C VAL A 71 -10.92 -22.82 17.45
N GLU A 72 -11.43 -24.01 17.18
CA GLU A 72 -12.21 -24.81 18.16
C GLU A 72 -11.31 -25.37 19.26
N ASN A 73 -11.86 -25.51 20.45
CA ASN A 73 -11.20 -26.17 21.60
C ASN A 73 -11.12 -27.68 21.47
N GLY A 74 -11.69 -28.28 20.40
CA GLY A 74 -11.63 -29.72 20.09
C GLY A 74 -12.91 -30.50 20.34
N ASP A 75 -14.04 -29.84 20.64
CA ASP A 75 -15.35 -30.50 20.83
C ASP A 75 -16.16 -30.59 19.51
N GLY A 76 -15.75 -29.89 18.45
CA GLY A 76 -16.30 -29.94 17.08
C GLY A 76 -17.45 -28.98 16.80
N ASP A 77 -17.85 -28.17 17.78
CA ASP A 77 -18.90 -27.15 17.65
C ASP A 77 -18.37 -25.78 18.09
N LEU A 78 -18.79 -24.71 17.39
CA LEU A 78 -18.49 -23.36 17.84
C LEU A 78 -19.25 -23.05 19.14
N GLY A 79 -18.52 -22.93 20.23
CA GLY A 79 -19.07 -22.80 21.56
C GLY A 79 -18.30 -21.86 22.49
N LEU A 80 -18.70 -21.88 23.74
CA LEU A 80 -18.07 -21.09 24.80
C LEU A 80 -16.59 -21.39 24.95
N GLY A 81 -15.73 -20.38 24.90
CA GLY A 81 -14.29 -20.51 25.05
C GLY A 81 -13.52 -20.79 23.76
N ASP A 82 -14.21 -20.98 22.63
CA ASP A 82 -13.56 -21.05 21.32
C ASP A 82 -13.02 -19.68 20.90
N THR A 83 -12.04 -19.71 20.03
CA THR A 83 -11.45 -18.49 19.49
C THR A 83 -11.91 -18.24 18.06
N VAL A 84 -12.51 -17.08 17.84
CA VAL A 84 -12.74 -16.52 16.50
C VAL A 84 -11.51 -15.70 16.12
N ARG A 85 -10.86 -16.07 15.02
CA ARG A 85 -9.71 -15.35 14.46
C ARG A 85 -10.11 -14.60 13.20
N TYR A 86 -9.89 -13.30 13.20
CA TYR A 86 -10.06 -12.44 12.05
C TYR A 86 -8.70 -12.17 11.40
N THR A 87 -8.64 -12.31 10.08
CA THR A 87 -7.49 -11.89 9.28
C THR A 87 -7.91 -10.73 8.39
N ILE A 88 -7.25 -9.58 8.56
CA ILE A 88 -7.46 -8.38 7.77
C ILE A 88 -6.28 -8.29 6.80
N VAL A 89 -6.58 -8.25 5.50
CA VAL A 89 -5.58 -8.10 4.44
C VAL A 89 -5.74 -6.71 3.83
N ILE A 90 -4.65 -5.96 3.80
CA ILE A 90 -4.59 -4.60 3.24
C ILE A 90 -3.69 -4.66 2.02
N GLU A 91 -4.23 -4.45 0.82
CA GLU A 91 -3.48 -4.47 -0.44
C GLU A 91 -3.30 -3.06 -0.99
N ASN A 92 -2.09 -2.71 -1.38
CA ASN A 92 -1.80 -1.47 -2.10
C ASN A 92 -2.09 -1.65 -3.59
N LYS A 93 -3.23 -1.13 -4.06
CA LYS A 93 -3.65 -1.13 -5.48
C LYS A 93 -3.14 0.10 -6.25
N GLY A 94 -2.47 1.02 -5.58
CA GLY A 94 -1.94 2.24 -6.17
C GLY A 94 -0.56 2.08 -6.80
N ASN A 95 -0.01 3.21 -7.26
CA ASN A 95 1.34 3.29 -7.84
C ASN A 95 2.38 3.94 -6.90
N VAL A 96 1.99 4.27 -5.67
CA VAL A 96 2.85 4.90 -4.65
C VAL A 96 2.78 4.12 -3.34
N PRO A 97 3.84 4.12 -2.51
CA PRO A 97 3.81 3.49 -1.21
C PRO A 97 2.73 4.08 -0.30
N LEU A 98 2.07 3.21 0.44
CA LEU A 98 1.16 3.56 1.52
C LEU A 98 1.91 3.49 2.85
N THR A 99 1.63 4.44 3.75
CA THR A 99 2.26 4.56 5.06
C THR A 99 1.23 4.90 6.13
N SER A 100 1.63 4.85 7.40
CA SER A 100 0.75 5.24 8.52
C SER A 100 -0.58 4.48 8.52
N VAL A 101 -0.50 3.14 8.43
CA VAL A 101 -1.68 2.27 8.45
C VAL A 101 -2.41 2.42 9.79
N VAL A 102 -3.67 2.85 9.73
CA VAL A 102 -4.59 2.94 10.87
C VAL A 102 -5.78 2.04 10.59
N ILE A 103 -6.06 1.11 11.51
CA ILE A 103 -7.20 0.20 11.44
C ILE A 103 -8.20 0.60 12.51
N SER A 104 -9.43 0.90 12.10
CA SER A 104 -10.58 1.10 12.98
C SER A 104 -11.50 -0.10 12.82
N ASP A 105 -11.68 -0.88 13.88
CA ASP A 105 -12.48 -2.10 13.88
C ASP A 105 -13.80 -1.87 14.63
N THR A 106 -14.92 -2.14 13.96
CA THR A 106 -16.26 -2.10 14.55
C THR A 106 -16.70 -3.53 14.82
N PHE A 107 -16.81 -3.89 16.10
CA PHE A 107 -17.15 -5.23 16.53
C PHE A 107 -18.42 -5.21 17.39
N THR A 108 -19.44 -5.96 16.99
CA THR A 108 -20.75 -6.03 17.68
C THR A 108 -21.28 -7.46 17.67
N ASP A 109 -22.24 -7.73 18.55
CA ASP A 109 -23.09 -8.91 18.42
C ASP A 109 -24.22 -8.67 17.38
N TYR A 110 -25.03 -9.71 17.12
CA TYR A 110 -26.16 -9.60 16.17
C TYR A 110 -27.30 -8.70 16.68
N LEU A 111 -27.32 -8.36 17.96
CA LEU A 111 -28.30 -7.42 18.53
C LEU A 111 -27.82 -5.97 18.44
N GLY A 112 -26.59 -5.73 17.93
CA GLY A 112 -25.98 -4.42 17.77
C GLY A 112 -25.28 -3.90 19.03
N ASN A 113 -25.08 -4.70 20.06
CA ASN A 113 -24.31 -4.30 21.24
C ASN A 113 -22.81 -4.30 20.88
N VAL A 114 -22.13 -3.21 21.25
CA VAL A 114 -20.68 -3.09 21.02
C VAL A 114 -19.94 -4.09 21.91
N MET A 115 -19.05 -4.83 21.28
CA MET A 115 -18.20 -5.83 21.93
C MET A 115 -16.72 -5.43 21.84
N SER A 116 -15.89 -6.08 22.64
CA SER A 116 -14.43 -5.87 22.62
C SER A 116 -13.73 -7.13 22.15
N LEU A 117 -12.83 -6.99 21.20
CA LEU A 117 -11.93 -8.07 20.78
C LEU A 117 -11.04 -8.51 21.95
N THR A 118 -10.68 -9.79 22.02
CA THR A 118 -9.67 -10.30 22.95
C THR A 118 -8.29 -9.77 22.61
N THR A 119 -7.96 -9.75 21.31
CA THR A 119 -6.78 -9.03 20.78
C THR A 119 -7.21 -8.11 19.65
N THR A 120 -6.81 -6.84 19.72
CA THR A 120 -7.05 -5.87 18.65
C THR A 120 -6.18 -6.19 17.43
N PRO A 121 -6.52 -5.68 16.21
CA PRO A 121 -5.72 -5.90 15.02
C PRO A 121 -4.24 -5.58 15.23
N SER A 122 -3.39 -6.57 15.04
CA SER A 122 -1.93 -6.49 15.14
C SER A 122 -1.29 -6.99 13.86
N PHE A 123 -0.19 -6.34 13.45
CA PHE A 123 0.57 -6.74 12.26
C PHE A 123 1.16 -8.14 12.44
N ASP A 124 1.00 -8.97 11.41
CA ASP A 124 1.56 -10.32 11.34
C ASP A 124 2.76 -10.35 10.40
N PHE A 125 2.53 -10.08 9.11
CA PHE A 125 3.58 -9.99 8.10
C PHE A 125 3.11 -9.20 6.86
N SER A 126 4.03 -8.94 5.94
CA SER A 126 3.73 -8.50 4.58
C SER A 126 4.36 -9.46 3.57
N ASP A 127 3.71 -9.68 2.42
CA ASP A 127 4.12 -10.69 1.44
C ASP A 127 5.37 -10.30 0.62
N LEU A 128 5.72 -9.01 0.56
CA LEU A 128 6.95 -8.52 -0.06
C LEU A 128 7.99 -8.03 0.95
N GLY A 129 7.71 -8.12 2.27
CA GLY A 129 8.66 -7.92 3.34
C GLY A 129 8.79 -6.48 3.84
N SER A 130 7.83 -5.60 3.56
CA SER A 130 7.80 -4.28 4.19
C SER A 130 7.54 -4.37 5.69
N ASP A 131 8.10 -3.43 6.43
CA ASP A 131 7.86 -3.29 7.87
C ASP A 131 6.42 -2.85 8.16
N GLN A 132 5.98 -3.08 9.40
CA GLN A 132 4.67 -2.64 9.88
C GLN A 132 4.41 -1.17 9.55
N GLY A 133 3.24 -0.91 8.96
CA GLY A 133 2.79 0.45 8.65
C GLY A 133 3.29 1.00 7.31
N SER A 134 4.00 0.19 6.50
CA SER A 134 4.43 0.51 5.14
C SER A 134 3.97 -0.58 4.18
N ILE A 135 3.43 -0.22 3.01
CA ILE A 135 2.94 -1.17 2.00
C ILE A 135 3.34 -0.62 0.63
N ILE A 136 4.29 -1.27 -0.07
CA ILE A 136 4.70 -0.86 -1.41
C ILE A 136 3.65 -1.24 -2.48
N PRO A 137 3.64 -0.65 -3.68
CA PRO A 137 2.67 -1.00 -4.72
C PRO A 137 2.61 -2.49 -5.03
N GLY A 138 1.40 -3.06 -5.02
CA GLY A 138 1.13 -4.48 -5.25
C GLY A 138 1.34 -5.40 -4.04
N GLU A 139 1.79 -4.87 -2.91
CA GLU A 139 2.02 -5.63 -1.68
C GLU A 139 0.76 -5.80 -0.86
N LYS A 140 0.70 -6.90 -0.09
CA LYS A 140 -0.31 -7.19 0.92
C LYS A 140 0.30 -7.24 2.31
N ALA A 141 -0.30 -6.50 3.24
CA ALA A 141 0.00 -6.57 4.66
C ALA A 141 -1.13 -7.31 5.40
N TYR A 142 -0.76 -8.19 6.31
CA TYR A 142 -1.67 -9.07 7.04
C TYR A 142 -1.70 -8.65 8.51
N TYR A 143 -2.93 -8.52 9.03
CA TYR A 143 -3.19 -8.21 10.43
C TYR A 143 -4.13 -9.25 11.02
N ILE A 144 -3.94 -9.57 12.30
CA ILE A 144 -4.72 -10.58 13.01
C ILE A 144 -5.38 -9.93 14.21
N ALA A 145 -6.66 -10.27 14.43
CA ALA A 145 -7.41 -9.98 15.63
C ALA A 145 -8.13 -11.25 16.12
N THR A 146 -8.41 -11.37 17.41
CA THR A 146 -9.10 -12.52 17.96
C THR A 146 -10.21 -12.10 18.91
N PHE A 147 -11.20 -12.97 19.03
CA PHE A 147 -12.26 -12.91 20.04
C PHE A 147 -12.46 -14.29 20.65
N GLU A 148 -12.48 -14.39 21.98
CA GLU A 148 -12.86 -15.60 22.70
C GLU A 148 -14.38 -15.58 22.88
N VAL A 149 -15.05 -16.62 22.39
CA VAL A 149 -16.52 -16.73 22.40
C VAL A 149 -17.03 -16.77 23.83
N ASP A 150 -17.87 -15.82 24.19
CA ASP A 150 -18.51 -15.69 25.48
C ASP A 150 -20.01 -16.02 25.42
N GLN A 151 -20.65 -16.13 26.59
CA GLN A 151 -22.07 -16.44 26.67
C GLN A 151 -22.94 -15.37 26.03
N ALA A 152 -22.53 -14.10 26.09
CA ALA A 152 -23.30 -12.99 25.52
C ALA A 152 -23.39 -13.09 24.00
N SER A 153 -22.28 -13.45 23.32
CA SER A 153 -22.25 -13.65 21.87
C SER A 153 -23.09 -14.85 21.42
N ILE A 154 -23.12 -15.92 22.24
CA ILE A 154 -23.97 -17.09 21.99
C ILE A 154 -25.45 -16.71 22.12
N ASP A 155 -25.81 -16.04 23.20
CA ASP A 155 -27.20 -15.62 23.47
C ASP A 155 -27.71 -14.62 22.41
N ALA A 156 -26.82 -13.81 21.85
CA ALA A 156 -27.13 -12.88 20.74
C ALA A 156 -27.23 -13.56 19.37
N GLY A 157 -26.80 -14.82 19.25
CA GLY A 157 -26.88 -15.62 18.04
C GLY A 157 -25.80 -15.34 16.99
N GLY A 158 -24.76 -14.57 17.34
CA GLY A 158 -23.60 -14.35 16.45
C GLY A 158 -22.91 -13.02 16.63
N LEU A 159 -21.91 -12.80 15.76
CA LEU A 159 -20.97 -11.68 15.79
C LEU A 159 -20.93 -10.99 14.44
N LEU A 160 -20.75 -9.67 14.46
CA LEU A 160 -20.50 -8.83 13.29
C LEU A 160 -19.19 -8.06 13.50
N ASN A 161 -18.31 -8.11 12.50
CA ASN A 161 -17.04 -7.43 12.59
C ASN A 161 -16.66 -6.80 11.25
N GLN A 162 -16.40 -5.49 11.24
CA GLN A 162 -16.00 -4.74 10.05
C GLN A 162 -14.79 -3.86 10.37
N ALA A 163 -13.78 -3.89 9.50
CA ALA A 163 -12.59 -3.07 9.63
C ALA A 163 -12.55 -1.96 8.57
N THR A 164 -12.32 -0.73 9.00
CA THR A 164 -11.99 0.39 8.10
C THR A 164 -10.52 0.71 8.25
N VAL A 165 -9.81 0.76 7.13
CA VAL A 165 -8.38 1.08 7.07
C VAL A 165 -8.21 2.45 6.43
N THR A 166 -7.36 3.27 7.05
CA THR A 166 -6.94 4.57 6.51
C THR A 166 -5.42 4.58 6.42
N VAL A 167 -4.90 5.03 5.28
CA VAL A 167 -3.47 5.09 4.97
C VAL A 167 -3.09 6.42 4.36
N SER A 168 -1.84 6.82 4.51
CA SER A 168 -1.27 8.03 3.91
C SER A 168 -0.32 7.70 2.76
N SER A 169 -0.19 8.61 1.80
CA SER A 169 0.76 8.52 0.69
C SER A 169 1.16 9.89 0.16
N THR A 170 2.08 9.95 -0.78
CA THR A 170 2.45 11.20 -1.49
C THR A 170 1.29 11.81 -2.29
N GLY A 171 0.31 10.99 -2.69
CA GLY A 171 -0.92 11.44 -3.40
C GLY A 171 -2.06 11.82 -2.48
N GLY A 172 -1.87 11.79 -1.16
CA GLY A 172 -2.90 12.07 -0.16
C GLY A 172 -3.29 10.84 0.67
N GLN A 173 -4.32 10.98 1.47
CA GLN A 173 -4.87 9.91 2.30
C GLN A 173 -5.97 9.17 1.53
N VAL A 174 -6.00 7.85 1.67
CA VAL A 174 -7.06 6.98 1.14
C VAL A 174 -7.54 6.02 2.22
N SER A 175 -8.78 5.56 2.09
CA SER A 175 -9.37 4.59 3.02
C SER A 175 -10.25 3.60 2.29
N ASP A 176 -10.39 2.42 2.89
CA ASP A 176 -11.30 1.39 2.44
C ASP A 176 -11.86 0.62 3.63
N THR A 177 -13.02 0.01 3.46
CA THR A 177 -13.72 -0.76 4.49
C THR A 177 -13.90 -2.18 4.01
N SER A 178 -13.58 -3.15 4.88
CA SER A 178 -13.66 -4.57 4.56
C SER A 178 -15.09 -5.01 4.20
N ASP A 179 -15.16 -5.84 3.17
CA ASP A 179 -16.37 -6.57 2.78
C ASP A 179 -16.64 -7.74 3.74
#